data_18bf89475bb2683f91fec4007cc13a41
#
_entry.id   18bf89475bb2683f91fec4007cc13a41
#
_cell.length_a   1.000
_cell.length_b   1.000
_cell.length_c   1.000
_cell.angle_alpha   90.00
_cell.angle_beta   90.00
_cell.angle_gamma   90.00
#
_symmetry.space_group_name_H-M   'P 1'
#
loop_
_entity.id
_entity.type
_entity.pdbx_description
1 polymer ?
#
loop_
_entity_poly.entity_id
_entity_poly.type
_entity_poly.pdbx_seq_one_letter_code
_entity_poly.pdbx_strand_id
1 'polypeptide(L)' 'VALTQTPVVPLHLVEQALSATRQSWPTLTEARDAFEQKYLFKLLKMTDGNVTRAAELAGRNRTDMHKLMKKHNLDAGDFR' A
#
# COMPACT_ATOMS: atom_id res chain seq x y z
N VAL A 1 -10.55 -27.73 26.36
CA VAL A 1 -9.53 -26.96 27.01
C VAL A 1 -9.44 -25.57 26.36
N ALA A 2 -9.12 -24.59 27.14
CA ALA A 2 -9.08 -23.21 26.67
C ALA A 2 -8.17 -23.00 25.47
N LEU A 3 -7.06 -23.70 25.45
CA LEU A 3 -6.09 -23.54 24.38
C LEU A 3 -6.63 -23.92 23.02
N THR A 4 -7.44 -24.96 22.97
CA THR A 4 -8.00 -25.40 21.70
C THR A 4 -9.10 -24.47 21.21
N GLN A 5 -9.73 -23.76 22.12
CA GLN A 5 -10.79 -22.83 21.76
C GLN A 5 -10.23 -21.52 21.21
N THR A 6 -9.05 -21.18 21.61
CA THR A 6 -8.43 -19.91 21.21
C THR A 6 -8.34 -19.74 19.70
N PRO A 7 -7.89 -20.72 18.92
CA PRO A 7 -7.81 -20.56 17.46
C PRO A 7 -9.15 -20.32 16.80
N VAL A 8 -10.21 -20.83 17.38
CA VAL A 8 -11.55 -20.69 16.82
C VAL A 8 -12.07 -19.27 16.99
N VAL A 9 -11.82 -18.69 18.15
CA VAL A 9 -12.32 -17.37 18.49
C VAL A 9 -11.83 -16.31 17.50
N PRO A 10 -10.55 -16.26 17.14
CA PRO A 10 -10.08 -15.25 16.17
C PRO A 10 -10.81 -15.27 14.85
N LEU A 11 -11.13 -16.46 14.35
CA LEU A 11 -11.86 -16.56 13.08
C LEU A 11 -13.23 -15.90 13.18
N HIS A 12 -13.92 -16.16 14.27
CA HIS A 12 -15.23 -15.58 14.50
C HIS A 12 -15.14 -14.06 14.64
N LEU A 13 -14.14 -13.58 15.32
CA LEU A 13 -13.91 -12.15 15.48
C LEU A 13 -13.61 -11.46 14.14
N VAL A 14 -12.87 -12.14 13.27
CA VAL A 14 -12.56 -11.60 11.96
C VAL A 14 -13.84 -11.41 11.14
N GLU A 15 -14.73 -12.36 11.18
CA GLU A 15 -15.99 -12.23 10.46
C GLU A 15 -16.82 -11.07 10.99
N GLN A 16 -16.88 -10.92 12.31
CA GLN A 16 -17.60 -9.82 12.92
C GLN A 16 -16.96 -8.48 12.59
N ALA A 17 -15.65 -8.42 12.59
CA ALA A 17 -14.93 -7.19 12.25
C ALA A 17 -15.20 -6.76 10.82
N LEU A 18 -15.22 -7.71 9.89
CA LEU A 18 -15.52 -7.42 8.50
C LEU A 18 -16.94 -6.89 8.35
N SER A 19 -17.90 -7.50 9.05
CA SER A 19 -19.28 -7.03 9.01
C SER A 19 -19.41 -5.63 9.58
N ALA A 20 -18.74 -5.36 10.70
CA ALA A 20 -18.82 -4.07 11.37
C ALA A 20 -18.20 -2.95 10.54
N THR A 21 -17.15 -3.26 9.79
CA THR A 21 -16.42 -2.25 9.02
C THR A 21 -16.82 -2.21 7.55
N ARG A 22 -17.90 -2.91 7.20
CA ARG A 22 -18.31 -3.00 5.80
C ARG A 22 -18.54 -1.64 5.16
N GLN A 23 -19.14 -0.71 5.88
CA GLN A 23 -19.46 0.62 5.37
C GLN A 23 -18.21 1.47 5.15
N SER A 24 -17.19 1.24 5.95
CA SER A 24 -15.93 1.95 5.85
C SER A 24 -14.88 1.18 5.04
N TRP A 25 -15.29 0.07 4.44
CA TRP A 25 -14.37 -0.74 3.65
C TRP A 25 -14.01 0.00 2.38
N PRO A 26 -12.71 0.18 2.09
CA PRO A 26 -12.30 0.92 0.91
C PRO A 26 -12.63 0.14 -0.36
N THR A 27 -12.91 0.87 -1.43
CA THR A 27 -13.07 0.24 -2.74
C THR A 27 -11.73 -0.34 -3.18
N LEU A 28 -11.78 -1.21 -4.18
CA LEU A 28 -10.57 -1.79 -4.73
C LEU A 28 -9.61 -0.71 -5.22
N THR A 29 -10.15 0.32 -5.87
CA THR A 29 -9.35 1.43 -6.36
C THR A 29 -8.68 2.18 -5.22
N GLU A 30 -9.42 2.46 -4.15
CA GLU A 30 -8.88 3.14 -2.99
C GLU A 30 -7.78 2.32 -2.30
N ALA A 31 -8.03 1.02 -2.14
CA ALA A 31 -7.05 0.13 -1.52
C ALA A 31 -5.78 0.05 -2.36
N ARG A 32 -5.94 -0.02 -3.67
CA ARG A 32 -4.83 -0.06 -4.61
C ARG A 32 -4.02 1.23 -4.56
N ASP A 33 -4.70 2.37 -4.54
CA ASP A 33 -4.05 3.68 -4.46
C ASP A 33 -3.27 3.82 -3.16
N ALA A 34 -3.83 3.38 -2.05
CA ALA A 34 -3.15 3.42 -0.77
C ALA A 34 -1.88 2.56 -0.79
N PHE A 35 -1.96 1.37 -1.37
CA PHE A 35 -0.82 0.49 -1.51
C PHE A 35 0.25 1.11 -2.41
N GLU A 36 -0.16 1.66 -3.56
CA GLU A 36 0.76 2.30 -4.49
C GLU A 36 1.50 3.45 -3.82
N GLN A 37 0.79 4.27 -3.06
CA GLN A 37 1.40 5.40 -2.37
C GLN A 37 2.48 4.94 -1.41
N LYS A 38 2.19 3.96 -0.59
CA LYS A 38 3.16 3.41 0.36
C LYS A 38 4.35 2.78 -0.36
N TYR A 39 4.07 2.05 -1.41
CA TYR A 39 5.10 1.38 -2.19
C TYR A 39 6.06 2.40 -2.81
N LEU A 40 5.51 3.43 -3.45
CA LEU A 40 6.30 4.46 -4.08
C LEU A 40 7.10 5.26 -3.06
N PHE A 41 6.50 5.56 -1.92
CA PHE A 41 7.18 6.27 -0.86
C PHE A 41 8.43 5.50 -0.41
N LYS A 42 8.27 4.23 -0.11
CA LYS A 42 9.41 3.39 0.30
C LYS A 42 10.45 3.29 -0.80
N LEU A 43 10.00 3.14 -2.03
CA LEU A 43 10.88 2.98 -3.18
C LEU A 43 11.71 4.24 -3.40
N LEU A 44 11.09 5.41 -3.36
CA LEU A 44 11.78 6.68 -3.53
C LEU A 44 12.74 6.93 -2.37
N LYS A 45 12.33 6.59 -1.15
CA LYS A 45 13.20 6.73 0.01
C LYS A 45 14.42 5.82 -0.12
N MET A 46 14.23 4.61 -0.58
CA MET A 46 15.29 3.62 -0.76
C MET A 46 16.28 4.04 -1.84
N THR A 47 15.79 4.72 -2.89
CA THR A 47 16.62 5.17 -4.00
C THR A 47 17.04 6.63 -3.89
N ASP A 48 16.78 7.25 -2.74
CA ASP A 48 17.14 8.65 -2.48
C ASP A 48 16.57 9.62 -3.52
N GLY A 49 15.35 9.34 -3.97
CA GLY A 49 14.68 10.20 -4.94
C GLY A 49 15.12 10.00 -6.38
N ASN A 50 15.86 8.94 -6.65
CA ASN A 50 16.29 8.62 -8.02
C ASN A 50 15.15 7.94 -8.76
N VAL A 51 14.43 8.71 -9.56
CA VAL A 51 13.25 8.23 -10.27
C VAL A 51 13.59 7.11 -11.26
N THR A 52 14.71 7.23 -11.96
CA THR A 52 15.13 6.21 -12.92
C THR A 52 15.37 4.86 -12.23
N ARG A 53 16.08 4.89 -11.11
CA ARG A 53 16.37 3.69 -10.33
C ARG A 53 15.08 3.12 -9.76
N ALA A 54 14.21 3.98 -9.24
CA ALA A 54 12.93 3.57 -8.69
C ALA A 54 12.08 2.89 -9.76
N ALA A 55 12.04 3.44 -10.96
CA ALA A 55 11.29 2.85 -12.06
C ALA A 55 11.83 1.47 -12.41
N GLU A 56 13.15 1.33 -12.46
CA GLU A 56 13.76 0.02 -12.74
C GLU A 56 13.36 -1.02 -11.70
N LEU A 57 13.44 -0.67 -10.43
CA LEU A 57 13.08 -1.59 -9.35
C LEU A 57 11.60 -1.93 -9.36
N ALA A 58 10.76 -0.99 -9.76
CA ALA A 58 9.32 -1.21 -9.83
C ALA A 58 8.90 -1.96 -11.09
N GLY A 59 9.79 -2.16 -12.03
CA GLY A 59 9.45 -2.79 -13.30
C GLY A 59 8.60 -1.91 -14.19
N ARG A 60 8.73 -0.60 -14.05
CA ARG A 60 8.00 0.39 -14.84
C ARG A 60 8.97 1.29 -15.58
N ASN A 61 8.49 1.96 -16.62
CA ASN A 61 9.33 2.94 -17.27
C ASN A 61 9.29 4.27 -16.51
N ARG A 62 10.19 5.16 -16.86
CA ARG A 62 10.31 6.45 -16.19
C ARG A 62 9.05 7.29 -16.31
N THR A 63 8.43 7.27 -17.47
CA THR A 63 7.20 8.03 -17.72
C THR A 63 6.08 7.57 -16.82
N ASP A 64 5.89 6.26 -16.69
CA ASP A 64 4.88 5.69 -15.80
C ASP A 64 5.16 6.05 -14.35
N MET A 65 6.42 6.01 -13.96
CA MET A 65 6.82 6.36 -12.60
C MET A 65 6.47 7.82 -12.29
N HIS A 66 6.73 8.73 -13.21
CA HIS A 66 6.37 10.14 -13.03
C HIS A 66 4.86 10.32 -12.92
N LYS A 67 4.09 9.59 -13.72
CA LYS A 67 2.63 9.65 -13.64
C LYS A 67 2.12 9.18 -12.29
N LEU A 68 2.67 8.09 -11.78
CA LEU A 68 2.28 7.56 -10.47
C LEU A 68 2.65 8.53 -9.36
N MET A 69 3.83 9.09 -9.42
CA MET A 69 4.26 10.07 -8.44
C MET A 69 3.34 11.29 -8.43
N LYS A 70 2.98 11.79 -9.60
CA LYS A 70 2.08 12.93 -9.72
C LYS A 70 0.69 12.59 -9.18
N LYS A 71 0.21 11.40 -9.47
CA LYS A 71 -1.09 10.93 -8.99
C LYS A 71 -1.15 10.95 -7.47
N HIS A 72 -0.07 10.59 -6.82
CA HIS A 72 0.00 10.49 -5.36
C HIS A 72 0.66 11.70 -4.69
N ASN A 73 0.89 12.77 -5.45
CA ASN A 73 1.54 13.99 -4.96
C ASN A 73 2.89 13.73 -4.32
N LEU A 74 3.66 12.82 -4.89
CA LEU A 74 5.00 12.51 -4.44
C LEU A 74 6.02 13.28 -5.29
N ASP A 75 7.00 13.87 -4.62
CA ASP A 75 8.05 14.61 -5.28
C ASP A 75 9.39 13.96 -4.97
N ALA A 76 10.15 13.63 -6.01
CA ALA A 76 11.46 13.02 -5.83
C ALA A 76 12.39 13.92 -5.01
N GLY A 77 12.22 15.22 -5.11
CA GLY A 77 13.02 16.17 -4.34
C GLY A 77 12.88 16.02 -2.84
N ASP A 78 11.72 15.53 -2.39
CA ASP A 78 11.47 15.33 -0.96
C ASP A 78 12.27 14.17 -0.38
N PHE A 79 12.82 13.31 -1.23
CA PHE A 79 13.54 12.12 -0.80
C PHE A 79 15.06 12.22 -1.01
N ARG A 80 15.52 13.32 -1.50
CA ARG A 80 16.96 13.56 -1.72
C ARG A 80 17.67 14.08 -0.48
#